data_463738720038343a622fef801b10a505
#
_entry.id   463738720038343a622fef801b10a505
#
_cell.length_a   1.000
_cell.length_b   1.000
_cell.length_c   1.000
_cell.angle_alpha   90.00
_cell.angle_beta   90.00
_cell.angle_gamma   90.00
#
_symmetry.space_group_name_H-M   'P 1'
#
loop_
_entity.id
_entity.type
_entity.pdbx_description
1 polymer ?
#
loop_
_entity_poly.entity_id
_entity_poly.type
_entity_poly.pdbx_seq_one_letter_code
_entity_poly.pdbx_strand_id
1 'polypeptide(L)'
;MQSVPELARRVCFILCEPAHPGNIGSAARAIKTMGFRDLRVVAPREADYRTHEEALAYATSSADVLEASKSYATLAQALEGVTYAWAMTGYDREFGAPLTPMRQAASETASRLSALEGSIAFVFGTERSGLTNEEVCLCQGCAAIPADPASPSLNLSQAVQIAAYEMQLALLDARGDAGALYDWQGRFAHEEPAPLEAVEGFFEHWERAMAACGAHDPNKPRHFMEVSRRLFGRAGLTKNELDLLRGVCAAVICPKRDRIGTKTRGKAAMREQTQNDPKNSPMPPEER
;
A
#
# COMPACT_ATOMS: atom_id res chain seq x y z
N MET A 1 1.57 -18.42 -16.36
CA MET A 1 1.15 -17.00 -16.24
C MET A 1 2.28 -16.25 -15.56
N GLN A 2 2.84 -15.18 -16.18
CA GLN A 2 3.97 -14.42 -15.61
C GLN A 2 3.58 -13.70 -14.33
N SER A 3 4.45 -13.60 -13.34
CA SER A 3 4.22 -12.86 -12.09
C SER A 3 4.27 -11.33 -12.30
N VAL A 4 3.70 -10.54 -11.38
CA VAL A 4 3.79 -9.07 -11.44
C VAL A 4 5.25 -8.60 -11.53
N PRO A 5 6.22 -9.14 -10.75
CA PRO A 5 7.62 -8.78 -10.89
C PRO A 5 8.24 -9.11 -12.27
N GLU A 6 7.80 -10.18 -12.93
CA GLU A 6 8.28 -10.52 -14.28
C GLU A 6 7.74 -9.54 -15.31
N LEU A 7 6.46 -9.17 -15.24
CA LEU A 7 5.87 -8.16 -16.12
C LEU A 7 6.49 -6.77 -15.87
N ALA A 8 6.72 -6.40 -14.61
CA ALA A 8 7.34 -5.13 -14.24
C ALA A 8 8.75 -4.94 -14.83
N ARG A 9 9.52 -6.04 -15.01
CA ARG A 9 10.84 -5.98 -15.67
C ARG A 9 10.78 -5.63 -17.15
N ARG A 10 9.61 -5.69 -17.76
CA ARG A 10 9.36 -5.39 -19.18
C ARG A 10 8.77 -4.00 -19.39
N VAL A 11 8.66 -3.21 -18.32
CA VAL A 11 8.27 -1.80 -18.37
C VAL A 11 9.50 -0.95 -18.17
N CYS A 12 9.80 -0.03 -19.11
CA CYS A 12 10.89 0.92 -18.98
C CYS A 12 10.38 2.36 -18.97
N PHE A 13 11.10 3.20 -18.24
CA PHE A 13 10.85 4.63 -18.13
C PHE A 13 12.02 5.36 -18.78
N ILE A 14 11.71 6.21 -19.76
CA ILE A 14 12.72 6.92 -20.57
C ILE A 14 12.59 8.42 -20.30
N LEU A 15 13.66 9.06 -19.88
CA LEU A 15 13.73 10.50 -19.68
C LEU A 15 14.57 11.12 -20.81
N CYS A 16 13.95 11.99 -21.62
CA CYS A 16 14.61 12.70 -22.70
C CYS A 16 15.14 14.06 -22.22
N GLU A 17 16.42 14.27 -22.39
CA GLU A 17 17.14 15.51 -22.08
C GLU A 17 16.82 16.11 -20.70
N PRO A 18 16.81 15.30 -19.61
CA PRO A 18 16.52 15.83 -18.29
C PRO A 18 17.57 16.88 -17.90
N ALA A 19 17.08 18.05 -17.47
CA ALA A 19 17.94 19.20 -17.16
C ALA A 19 18.56 19.10 -15.76
N HIS A 20 17.88 18.45 -14.81
CA HIS A 20 18.28 18.42 -13.40
C HIS A 20 18.58 17.00 -12.92
N PRO A 21 19.80 16.72 -12.41
CA PRO A 21 20.17 15.42 -11.85
C PRO A 21 19.24 14.95 -10.74
N GLY A 22 18.74 15.87 -9.92
CA GLY A 22 17.78 15.58 -8.86
C GLY A 22 16.46 14.96 -9.37
N ASN A 23 15.98 15.36 -10.55
CA ASN A 23 14.80 14.75 -11.17
C ASN A 23 15.08 13.31 -11.62
N ILE A 24 16.29 13.01 -12.09
CA ILE A 24 16.69 11.64 -12.44
C ILE A 24 16.76 10.76 -11.20
N GLY A 25 17.38 11.25 -10.11
CA GLY A 25 17.42 10.55 -8.82
C GLY A 25 16.03 10.30 -8.25
N SER A 26 15.17 11.32 -8.28
CA SER A 26 13.78 11.22 -7.83
C SER A 26 12.96 10.23 -8.69
N ALA A 27 13.18 10.19 -10.01
CA ALA A 27 12.55 9.23 -10.91
C ALA A 27 13.00 7.79 -10.61
N ALA A 28 14.31 7.57 -10.36
CA ALA A 28 14.82 6.27 -9.94
C ALA A 28 14.14 5.78 -8.66
N ARG A 29 13.93 6.68 -7.68
CA ARG A 29 13.18 6.38 -6.47
C ARG A 29 11.71 6.06 -6.76
N ALA A 30 11.05 6.85 -7.60
CA ALA A 30 9.67 6.68 -7.98
C ALA A 30 9.41 5.29 -8.58
N ILE A 31 10.17 4.90 -9.59
CA ILE A 31 9.99 3.62 -10.26
C ILE A 31 10.32 2.43 -9.35
N LYS A 32 11.39 2.52 -8.55
CA LYS A 32 11.74 1.45 -7.61
C LYS A 32 10.66 1.21 -6.57
N THR A 33 10.11 2.28 -6.00
CA THR A 33 9.04 2.20 -5.00
C THR A 33 7.80 1.48 -5.57
N MET A 34 7.57 1.61 -6.87
CA MET A 34 6.46 0.94 -7.59
C MET A 34 6.87 -0.41 -8.20
N GLY A 35 8.04 -0.96 -7.86
CA GLY A 35 8.48 -2.29 -8.29
C GLY A 35 9.18 -2.35 -9.64
N PHE A 36 9.43 -1.21 -10.30
CA PHE A 36 10.14 -1.12 -11.58
C PHE A 36 11.62 -0.83 -11.40
N ARG A 37 12.43 -1.12 -12.44
CA ARG A 37 13.89 -0.97 -12.37
C ARG A 37 14.54 -0.47 -13.65
N ASP A 38 13.88 -0.51 -14.82
CA ASP A 38 14.47 -0.09 -16.11
C ASP A 38 14.29 1.42 -16.29
N LEU A 39 15.31 2.18 -15.91
CA LEU A 39 15.44 3.61 -16.14
C LEU A 39 16.42 3.87 -17.28
N ARG A 40 15.98 4.55 -18.34
CA ARG A 40 16.80 4.96 -19.47
C ARG A 40 16.83 6.47 -19.55
N VAL A 41 17.99 7.04 -19.80
CA VAL A 41 18.20 8.49 -19.87
C VAL A 41 18.80 8.84 -21.21
N VAL A 42 18.14 9.70 -21.98
CA VAL A 42 18.57 10.14 -23.30
C VAL A 42 19.17 11.52 -23.17
N ALA A 43 20.41 11.70 -23.66
CA ALA A 43 21.13 12.97 -23.73
C ALA A 43 20.97 13.84 -22.46
N PRO A 44 21.24 13.32 -21.24
CA PRO A 44 21.12 14.12 -20.04
C PRO A 44 22.04 15.33 -20.09
N ARG A 45 21.61 16.46 -19.57
CA ARG A 45 22.42 17.67 -19.53
C ARG A 45 23.70 17.47 -18.73
N GLU A 46 23.61 16.74 -17.61
CA GLU A 46 24.75 16.32 -16.79
C GLU A 46 25.07 14.85 -17.10
N ALA A 47 26.14 14.61 -17.82
CA ALA A 47 26.53 13.27 -18.28
C ALA A 47 26.87 12.31 -17.12
N ASP A 48 27.38 12.85 -16.02
CA ASP A 48 27.77 12.14 -14.80
C ASP A 48 26.68 12.07 -13.73
N TYR A 49 25.41 12.26 -14.14
CA TYR A 49 24.25 12.31 -13.23
C TYR A 49 24.19 11.14 -12.23
N ARG A 50 24.75 9.97 -12.58
CA ARG A 50 24.73 8.78 -11.68
C ARG A 50 25.53 8.99 -10.40
N THR A 51 26.58 9.79 -10.47
CA THR A 51 27.47 10.12 -9.35
C THR A 51 27.24 11.52 -8.80
N HIS A 52 26.33 12.28 -9.43
CA HIS A 52 26.02 13.64 -9.02
C HIS A 52 25.37 13.65 -7.62
N GLU A 53 25.87 14.50 -6.73
CA GLU A 53 25.44 14.57 -5.32
C GLU A 53 23.91 14.73 -5.19
N GLU A 54 23.32 15.61 -5.97
CA GLU A 54 21.88 15.86 -5.96
C GLU A 54 21.08 14.62 -6.39
N ALA A 55 21.50 13.92 -7.46
CA ALA A 55 20.83 12.72 -7.92
C ALA A 55 20.87 11.61 -6.87
N LEU A 56 22.03 11.40 -6.23
CA LEU A 56 22.18 10.43 -5.14
C LEU A 56 21.33 10.79 -3.92
N ALA A 57 21.30 12.07 -3.53
CA ALA A 57 20.51 12.56 -2.41
C ALA A 57 19.00 12.29 -2.62
N TYR A 58 18.49 12.52 -3.83
CA TYR A 58 17.07 12.29 -4.15
C TYR A 58 16.74 10.82 -4.44
N ALA A 59 17.69 10.03 -4.93
CA ALA A 59 17.51 8.60 -5.12
C ALA A 59 17.37 7.83 -3.78
N THR A 60 18.02 8.30 -2.71
CA THR A 60 17.99 7.68 -1.38
C THR A 60 18.28 6.17 -1.42
N SER A 61 17.38 5.31 -0.96
CA SER A 61 17.50 3.84 -1.00
C SER A 61 17.40 3.25 -2.42
N SER A 62 17.29 4.07 -3.46
CA SER A 62 17.13 3.65 -4.86
C SER A 62 18.39 3.97 -5.71
N ALA A 63 19.52 4.18 -5.06
CA ALA A 63 20.80 4.41 -5.74
C ALA A 63 21.17 3.27 -6.70
N ASP A 64 20.80 2.03 -6.40
CA ASP A 64 20.98 0.86 -7.26
C ASP A 64 20.27 0.99 -8.63
N VAL A 65 19.08 1.58 -8.67
CA VAL A 65 18.34 1.84 -9.92
C VAL A 65 18.98 3.00 -10.69
N LEU A 66 19.43 4.03 -9.98
CA LEU A 66 20.14 5.15 -10.58
C LEU A 66 21.47 4.69 -11.20
N GLU A 67 22.24 3.89 -10.49
CA GLU A 67 23.52 3.32 -10.95
C GLU A 67 23.33 2.40 -12.16
N ALA A 68 22.31 1.52 -12.12
CA ALA A 68 21.98 0.60 -13.20
C ALA A 68 21.33 1.28 -14.42
N SER A 69 20.96 2.57 -14.33
CA SER A 69 20.33 3.31 -15.43
C SER A 69 21.26 3.41 -16.64
N LYS A 70 20.68 3.37 -17.85
CA LYS A 70 21.44 3.41 -19.09
C LYS A 70 21.33 4.78 -19.76
N SER A 71 22.45 5.31 -20.26
CA SER A 71 22.47 6.55 -21.04
C SER A 71 22.51 6.25 -22.52
N TYR A 72 21.78 7.04 -23.30
CA TYR A 72 21.70 6.95 -24.74
C TYR A 72 21.88 8.33 -25.37
N ALA A 73 22.42 8.38 -26.60
CA ALA A 73 22.55 9.64 -27.30
C ALA A 73 21.22 10.10 -27.93
N THR A 74 20.36 9.16 -28.31
CA THR A 74 19.07 9.46 -28.98
C THR A 74 17.94 8.61 -28.41
N LEU A 75 16.71 9.09 -28.53
CA LEU A 75 15.52 8.32 -28.15
C LEU A 75 15.38 7.03 -28.97
N ALA A 76 15.72 7.05 -30.26
CA ALA A 76 15.68 5.86 -31.09
C ALA A 76 16.56 4.72 -30.52
N GLN A 77 17.76 5.04 -30.05
CA GLN A 77 18.62 4.07 -29.37
C GLN A 77 18.02 3.58 -28.03
N ALA A 78 17.41 4.47 -27.26
CA ALA A 78 16.78 4.10 -26.01
C ALA A 78 15.52 3.23 -26.20
N LEU A 79 14.92 3.26 -27.38
CA LEU A 79 13.76 2.43 -27.76
C LEU A 79 14.15 1.05 -28.35
N GLU A 80 15.42 0.74 -28.49
CA GLU A 80 15.82 -0.59 -28.94
C GLU A 80 15.27 -1.69 -28.00
N GLY A 81 14.63 -2.71 -28.58
CA GLY A 81 13.98 -3.79 -27.85
C GLY A 81 12.62 -3.43 -27.23
N VAL A 82 12.13 -2.20 -27.47
CA VAL A 82 10.78 -1.77 -27.08
C VAL A 82 9.83 -2.05 -28.22
N THR A 83 8.69 -2.66 -27.89
CA THR A 83 7.64 -3.03 -28.88
C THR A 83 6.50 -2.03 -28.92
N TYR A 84 6.36 -1.19 -27.90
CA TYR A 84 5.37 -0.12 -27.85
C TYR A 84 5.86 1.00 -26.92
N ALA A 85 5.70 2.25 -27.31
CA ALA A 85 6.08 3.41 -26.53
C ALA A 85 4.92 4.39 -26.40
N TRP A 86 4.73 4.89 -25.17
CA TRP A 86 3.81 5.97 -24.82
C TRP A 86 4.58 7.27 -24.68
N ALA A 87 4.25 8.28 -25.50
CA ALA A 87 4.71 9.65 -25.31
C ALA A 87 3.89 10.30 -24.18
N MET A 88 4.56 10.65 -23.08
CA MET A 88 3.90 11.35 -21.97
C MET A 88 3.81 12.84 -22.26
N THR A 89 2.59 13.35 -22.38
CA THR A 89 2.33 14.76 -22.72
C THR A 89 1.13 15.29 -21.94
N GLY A 90 1.16 16.59 -21.59
CA GLY A 90 0.06 17.24 -20.87
C GLY A 90 -1.06 17.78 -21.79
N TYR A 91 -0.91 17.73 -23.11
CA TYR A 91 -1.83 18.27 -24.09
C TYR A 91 -1.76 17.50 -25.42
N ASP A 92 -2.80 17.66 -26.25
CA ASP A 92 -2.84 17.08 -27.59
C ASP A 92 -1.66 17.56 -28.47
N ARG A 93 -1.15 16.65 -29.27
CA ARG A 93 -0.01 16.90 -30.15
C ARG A 93 -0.47 16.74 -31.60
N GLU A 94 -0.18 17.76 -32.42
CA GLU A 94 -0.59 17.81 -33.83
C GLU A 94 -0.20 16.55 -34.65
N PHE A 95 0.98 15.98 -34.33
CA PHE A 95 1.51 14.80 -35.01
C PHE A 95 1.51 13.54 -34.13
N GLY A 96 0.86 13.61 -32.95
CA GLY A 96 0.77 12.50 -32.02
C GLY A 96 -0.47 11.64 -32.25
N ALA A 97 -0.46 10.44 -31.65
CA ALA A 97 -1.65 9.63 -31.53
C ALA A 97 -2.69 10.33 -30.62
N PRO A 98 -3.98 9.97 -30.70
CA PRO A 98 -4.99 10.48 -29.80
C PRO A 98 -4.58 10.32 -28.33
N LEU A 99 -4.88 11.35 -27.52
CA LEU A 99 -4.46 11.40 -26.13
C LEU A 99 -5.26 10.41 -25.28
N THR A 100 -4.56 9.53 -24.60
CA THR A 100 -5.13 8.51 -23.72
C THR A 100 -4.87 8.89 -22.25
N PRO A 101 -5.86 8.83 -21.35
CA PRO A 101 -5.60 9.02 -19.92
C PRO A 101 -4.59 7.98 -19.39
N MET A 102 -3.66 8.40 -18.52
CA MET A 102 -2.57 7.54 -18.01
C MET A 102 -3.07 6.20 -17.42
N ARG A 103 -4.19 6.21 -16.70
CA ARG A 103 -4.82 4.99 -16.15
C ARG A 103 -5.22 4.00 -17.24
N GLN A 104 -5.81 4.49 -18.34
CA GLN A 104 -6.17 3.66 -19.47
C GLN A 104 -4.92 3.14 -20.21
N ALA A 105 -3.91 4.00 -20.42
CA ALA A 105 -2.63 3.60 -21.01
C ALA A 105 -1.93 2.51 -20.19
N ALA A 106 -1.99 2.60 -18.84
CA ALA A 106 -1.47 1.58 -17.96
C ALA A 106 -2.22 0.24 -18.09
N SER A 107 -3.56 0.27 -18.15
CA SER A 107 -4.39 -0.92 -18.36
C SER A 107 -4.12 -1.59 -19.71
N GLU A 108 -4.01 -0.80 -20.77
CA GLU A 108 -3.65 -1.30 -22.09
C GLU A 108 -2.24 -1.90 -22.11
N THR A 109 -1.30 -1.28 -21.41
CA THR A 109 0.07 -1.78 -21.25
C THR A 109 0.08 -3.13 -20.54
N ALA A 110 -0.63 -3.27 -19.42
CA ALA A 110 -0.73 -4.54 -18.69
C ALA A 110 -1.32 -5.66 -19.55
N SER A 111 -2.35 -5.35 -20.34
CA SER A 111 -2.96 -6.28 -21.28
C SER A 111 -1.98 -6.71 -22.38
N ARG A 112 -1.24 -5.76 -22.98
CA ARG A 112 -0.23 -6.04 -24.01
C ARG A 112 0.93 -6.89 -23.45
N LEU A 113 1.45 -6.57 -22.27
CA LEU A 113 2.51 -7.33 -21.63
C LEU A 113 2.08 -8.77 -21.31
N SER A 114 0.82 -9.00 -21.01
CA SER A 114 0.26 -10.33 -20.77
C SER A 114 0.10 -11.16 -22.04
N ALA A 115 -0.14 -10.52 -23.18
CA ALA A 115 -0.44 -11.16 -24.47
C ALA A 115 0.78 -11.29 -25.39
N LEU A 116 1.74 -10.39 -25.30
CA LEU A 116 2.85 -10.26 -26.24
C LEU A 116 4.20 -10.30 -25.50
N GLU A 117 5.26 -10.71 -26.19
CA GLU A 117 6.63 -10.56 -25.74
C GLU A 117 7.16 -9.15 -26.05
N GLY A 118 8.29 -8.78 -25.41
CA GLY A 118 8.95 -7.48 -25.56
C GLY A 118 8.69 -6.53 -24.40
N SER A 119 9.26 -5.33 -24.48
CA SER A 119 9.17 -4.30 -23.47
C SER A 119 8.28 -3.15 -23.94
N ILE A 120 7.67 -2.45 -22.99
CA ILE A 120 6.86 -1.25 -23.25
C ILE A 120 7.47 -0.08 -22.52
N ALA A 121 7.58 1.09 -23.18
CA ALA A 121 8.19 2.29 -22.65
C ALA A 121 7.17 3.39 -22.36
N PHE A 122 7.40 4.13 -21.26
CA PHE A 122 6.84 5.45 -21.02
C PHE A 122 7.95 6.48 -21.19
N VAL A 123 7.77 7.41 -22.13
CA VAL A 123 8.77 8.38 -22.57
C VAL A 123 8.35 9.76 -22.06
N PHE A 124 9.24 10.40 -21.31
CA PHE A 124 9.06 11.72 -20.71
C PHE A 124 10.05 12.70 -21.32
N GLY A 125 9.58 13.89 -21.66
CA GLY A 125 10.43 14.95 -22.21
C GLY A 125 11.08 15.83 -21.16
N THR A 126 11.69 16.92 -21.63
CA THR A 126 12.32 17.92 -20.79
C THR A 126 11.34 18.58 -19.82
N GLU A 127 11.85 19.09 -18.70
CA GLU A 127 11.04 19.78 -17.68
C GLU A 127 10.36 21.05 -18.22
N ARG A 128 10.95 21.70 -19.22
CA ARG A 128 10.46 22.98 -19.73
C ARG A 128 9.49 22.84 -20.89
N SER A 129 9.79 22.01 -21.87
CA SER A 129 9.08 21.94 -23.16
C SER A 129 8.43 20.59 -23.44
N GLY A 130 8.66 19.60 -22.58
CA GLY A 130 8.19 18.24 -22.82
C GLY A 130 8.96 17.57 -23.98
N LEU A 131 8.31 16.65 -24.66
CA LEU A 131 8.83 15.95 -25.84
C LEU A 131 8.76 16.84 -27.10
N THR A 132 9.74 16.73 -27.98
CA THR A 132 9.67 17.31 -29.32
C THR A 132 8.69 16.56 -30.21
N ASN A 133 8.31 17.13 -31.36
CA ASN A 133 7.42 16.45 -32.30
C ASN A 133 8.09 15.21 -32.89
N GLU A 134 9.39 15.26 -33.13
CA GLU A 134 10.19 14.13 -33.61
C GLU A 134 10.17 12.98 -32.59
N GLU A 135 10.33 13.27 -31.31
CA GLU A 135 10.28 12.27 -30.24
C GLU A 135 8.87 11.67 -30.08
N VAL A 136 7.82 12.49 -30.20
CA VAL A 136 6.44 12.02 -30.18
C VAL A 136 6.15 11.08 -31.36
N CYS A 137 6.65 11.39 -32.55
CA CYS A 137 6.50 10.55 -33.74
C CYS A 137 7.18 9.17 -33.61
N LEU A 138 8.15 9.00 -32.74
CA LEU A 138 8.76 7.69 -32.44
C LEU A 138 7.89 6.82 -31.54
N CYS A 139 6.87 7.39 -30.91
CA CYS A 139 5.97 6.68 -30.00
C CYS A 139 4.67 6.27 -30.71
N GLN A 140 4.10 5.13 -30.33
CA GLN A 140 2.87 4.60 -30.93
C GLN A 140 1.61 5.12 -30.27
N GLY A 141 1.71 5.63 -29.04
CA GLY A 141 0.60 6.23 -28.30
C GLY A 141 1.01 7.51 -27.58
N CYS A 142 0.04 8.36 -27.29
CA CYS A 142 0.21 9.50 -26.39
C CYS A 142 -0.61 9.28 -25.14
N ALA A 143 0.00 9.53 -23.96
CA ALA A 143 -0.68 9.41 -22.68
C ALA A 143 -0.56 10.68 -21.86
N ALA A 144 -1.64 11.05 -21.16
CA ALA A 144 -1.70 12.21 -20.30
C ALA A 144 -2.09 11.81 -18.87
N ILE A 145 -1.48 12.47 -17.91
CA ILE A 145 -1.96 12.47 -16.54
C ILE A 145 -3.05 13.54 -16.45
N PRO A 146 -4.31 13.17 -16.11
CA PRO A 146 -5.37 14.16 -15.94
C PRO A 146 -4.98 15.17 -14.83
N ALA A 147 -4.81 16.41 -15.24
CA ALA A 147 -4.46 17.52 -14.37
C ALA A 147 -5.39 18.71 -14.64
N ASP A 148 -5.28 19.78 -13.85
CA ASP A 148 -6.01 21.00 -14.09
C ASP A 148 -5.64 21.57 -15.48
N PRO A 149 -6.59 21.79 -16.38
CA PRO A 149 -6.33 22.37 -17.71
C PRO A 149 -5.64 23.74 -17.66
N ALA A 150 -5.81 24.50 -16.58
CA ALA A 150 -5.14 25.78 -16.40
C ALA A 150 -3.66 25.63 -15.98
N SER A 151 -3.24 24.46 -15.46
CA SER A 151 -1.87 24.16 -15.02
C SER A 151 -1.53 22.68 -15.22
N PRO A 152 -1.47 22.20 -16.46
CA PRO A 152 -1.32 20.75 -16.76
C PRO A 152 0.10 20.25 -16.59
N SER A 153 1.09 21.13 -16.36
CA SER A 153 2.50 20.77 -16.29
C SER A 153 2.84 20.23 -14.90
N LEU A 154 3.35 19.00 -14.85
CA LEU A 154 3.89 18.38 -13.66
C LEU A 154 5.42 18.42 -13.68
N ASN A 155 6.04 18.45 -12.50
CA ASN A 155 7.47 18.16 -12.40
C ASN A 155 7.76 16.77 -12.99
N LEU A 156 8.90 16.61 -13.67
CA LEU A 156 9.27 15.38 -14.37
C LEU A 156 9.19 14.15 -13.47
N SER A 157 9.81 14.19 -12.30
CA SER A 157 9.81 13.04 -11.39
C SER A 157 8.41 12.75 -10.78
N GLN A 158 7.57 13.76 -10.61
CA GLN A 158 6.18 13.58 -10.18
C GLN A 158 5.36 12.90 -11.28
N ALA A 159 5.55 13.28 -12.55
CA ALA A 159 4.91 12.61 -13.67
C ALA A 159 5.32 11.13 -13.76
N VAL A 160 6.61 10.84 -13.57
CA VAL A 160 7.13 9.45 -13.50
C VAL A 160 6.50 8.68 -12.34
N GLN A 161 6.36 9.31 -11.15
CA GLN A 161 5.74 8.66 -9.99
C GLN A 161 4.30 8.26 -10.27
N ILE A 162 3.51 9.15 -10.86
CA ILE A 162 2.09 8.87 -11.17
C ILE A 162 2.00 7.76 -12.24
N ALA A 163 2.81 7.83 -13.29
CA ALA A 163 2.84 6.80 -14.32
C ALA A 163 3.23 5.42 -13.75
N ALA A 164 4.25 5.38 -12.92
CA ALA A 164 4.67 4.15 -12.25
C ALA A 164 3.59 3.60 -11.30
N TYR A 165 2.89 4.48 -10.58
CA TYR A 165 1.80 4.09 -9.69
C TYR A 165 0.62 3.48 -10.47
N GLU A 166 0.14 4.15 -11.50
CA GLU A 166 -0.96 3.63 -12.34
C GLU A 166 -0.56 2.32 -13.01
N MET A 167 0.69 2.21 -13.47
CA MET A 167 1.20 0.98 -14.08
C MET A 167 1.25 -0.19 -13.08
N GLN A 168 1.69 0.06 -11.85
CA GLN A 168 1.71 -0.97 -10.80
C GLN A 168 0.29 -1.44 -10.47
N LEU A 169 -0.66 -0.52 -10.33
CA LEU A 169 -2.07 -0.87 -10.10
C LEU A 169 -2.61 -1.72 -11.25
N ALA A 170 -2.35 -1.35 -12.50
CA ALA A 170 -2.81 -2.10 -13.67
C ALA A 170 -2.24 -3.52 -13.73
N LEU A 171 -0.97 -3.72 -13.34
CA LEU A 171 -0.36 -5.04 -13.24
C LEU A 171 -0.99 -5.91 -12.14
N LEU A 172 -1.29 -5.31 -10.99
CA LEU A 172 -1.98 -5.98 -9.89
C LEU A 172 -3.42 -6.37 -10.27
N ASP A 173 -4.16 -5.45 -10.89
CA ASP A 173 -5.53 -5.70 -11.37
C ASP A 173 -5.58 -6.82 -12.39
N ALA A 174 -4.68 -6.80 -13.38
CA ALA A 174 -4.59 -7.84 -14.41
C ALA A 174 -4.31 -9.24 -13.82
N ARG A 175 -3.80 -9.32 -12.61
CA ARG A 175 -3.49 -10.57 -11.88
C ARG A 175 -4.55 -10.94 -10.85
N GLY A 176 -5.51 -10.07 -10.56
CA GLY A 176 -6.46 -10.24 -9.45
C GLY A 176 -5.86 -9.98 -8.07
N ASP A 177 -4.64 -9.41 -8.01
CA ASP A 177 -3.90 -9.16 -6.77
C ASP A 177 -4.11 -7.76 -6.19
N ALA A 178 -5.01 -6.97 -6.75
CA ALA A 178 -5.22 -5.56 -6.37
C ALA A 178 -5.59 -5.34 -4.89
N GLY A 179 -6.10 -6.37 -4.22
CA GLY A 179 -6.47 -6.32 -2.81
C GLY A 179 -5.37 -6.74 -1.82
N ALA A 180 -4.25 -7.30 -2.29
CA ALA A 180 -3.25 -7.95 -1.43
C ALA A 180 -1.85 -7.31 -1.55
N LEU A 181 -1.77 -5.98 -1.34
CA LEU A 181 -0.51 -5.23 -1.48
C LEU A 181 0.53 -5.55 -0.42
N TYR A 182 0.11 -5.93 0.79
CA TYR A 182 1.00 -6.21 1.93
C TYR A 182 0.50 -7.39 2.75
N ASP A 183 1.39 -8.23 3.23
CA ASP A 183 1.07 -9.40 4.07
C ASP A 183 0.21 -9.04 5.30
N TRP A 184 0.41 -7.84 5.87
CA TRP A 184 -0.38 -7.39 7.02
C TRP A 184 -1.84 -7.08 6.67
N GLN A 185 -2.19 -6.77 5.41
CA GLN A 185 -3.58 -6.58 4.98
C GLN A 185 -4.37 -7.89 5.03
N GLY A 186 -3.69 -9.02 4.81
CA GLY A 186 -4.29 -10.36 4.95
C GLY A 186 -4.46 -10.81 6.40
N ARG A 187 -3.87 -10.11 7.39
CA ARG A 187 -3.90 -10.54 8.80
C ARG A 187 -5.31 -10.63 9.37
N PHE A 188 -6.23 -9.82 8.89
CA PHE A 188 -7.66 -9.82 9.28
C PHE A 188 -8.57 -10.45 8.21
N ALA A 189 -8.05 -10.82 7.04
CA ALA A 189 -8.83 -11.43 5.96
C ALA A 189 -9.37 -12.83 6.30
N HIS A 190 -8.83 -13.46 7.36
CA HIS A 190 -9.26 -14.77 7.85
C HIS A 190 -10.23 -14.68 9.03
N GLU A 191 -10.59 -13.49 9.48
CA GLU A 191 -11.62 -13.34 10.50
C GLU A 191 -13.00 -13.59 9.87
N GLU A 192 -13.66 -14.65 10.33
CA GLU A 192 -14.98 -15.00 9.83
C GLU A 192 -16.01 -13.97 10.30
N PRO A 193 -16.86 -13.46 9.41
CA PRO A 193 -18.02 -12.66 9.81
C PRO A 193 -18.89 -13.42 10.81
N ALA A 194 -19.42 -12.71 11.78
CA ALA A 194 -20.31 -13.32 12.75
C ALA A 194 -21.63 -13.75 12.06
N PRO A 195 -22.13 -14.99 12.26
CA PRO A 195 -23.44 -15.40 11.76
C PRO A 195 -24.54 -14.50 12.31
N LEU A 196 -25.56 -14.21 11.50
CA LEU A 196 -26.67 -13.33 11.90
C LEU A 196 -27.35 -13.80 13.19
N GLU A 197 -27.53 -15.10 13.38
CA GLU A 197 -28.08 -15.68 14.62
C GLU A 197 -27.22 -15.33 15.85
N ALA A 198 -25.91 -15.38 15.73
CA ALA A 198 -24.97 -15.00 16.80
C ALA A 198 -25.04 -13.51 17.11
N VAL A 199 -25.21 -12.67 16.07
CA VAL A 199 -25.36 -11.21 16.19
C VAL A 199 -26.69 -10.89 16.91
N GLU A 200 -27.79 -11.57 16.58
CA GLU A 200 -29.08 -11.42 17.31
C GLU A 200 -28.91 -11.80 18.77
N GLY A 201 -28.33 -12.93 19.09
CA GLY A 201 -28.02 -13.32 20.46
C GLY A 201 -27.12 -12.35 21.23
N PHE A 202 -26.26 -11.61 20.52
CA PHE A 202 -25.49 -10.50 21.09
C PHE A 202 -26.39 -9.31 21.40
N PHE A 203 -27.33 -8.93 20.55
CA PHE A 203 -28.25 -7.82 20.82
C PHE A 203 -29.13 -8.06 22.02
N GLU A 204 -29.62 -9.28 22.20
CA GLU A 204 -30.34 -9.67 23.42
C GLU A 204 -29.47 -9.55 24.68
N HIS A 205 -28.19 -9.92 24.57
CA HIS A 205 -27.25 -9.81 25.68
C HIS A 205 -26.87 -8.34 25.93
N TRP A 206 -26.73 -7.55 24.89
CA TRP A 206 -26.46 -6.11 24.93
C TRP A 206 -27.60 -5.36 25.66
N GLU A 207 -28.84 -5.62 25.28
CA GLU A 207 -30.00 -5.00 25.90
C GLU A 207 -30.04 -5.27 27.41
N ARG A 208 -29.86 -6.55 27.83
CA ARG A 208 -29.76 -6.93 29.24
C ARG A 208 -28.63 -6.25 29.97
N ALA A 209 -27.46 -6.15 29.36
CA ALA A 209 -26.31 -5.49 29.94
C ALA A 209 -26.54 -3.99 30.13
N MET A 210 -27.14 -3.33 29.13
CA MET A 210 -27.44 -1.90 29.18
C MET A 210 -28.55 -1.59 30.17
N ALA A 211 -29.54 -2.47 30.32
CA ALA A 211 -30.54 -2.37 31.37
C ALA A 211 -29.93 -2.55 32.78
N ALA A 212 -29.01 -3.50 32.94
CA ALA A 212 -28.35 -3.78 34.22
C ALA A 212 -27.51 -2.60 34.71
N CYS A 213 -26.88 -1.85 33.83
CA CYS A 213 -26.09 -0.65 34.21
C CYS A 213 -26.92 0.64 34.19
N GLY A 214 -28.19 0.59 33.84
CA GLY A 214 -29.10 1.76 33.81
C GLY A 214 -28.94 2.65 32.57
N ALA A 215 -28.19 2.23 31.56
CA ALA A 215 -28.03 2.95 30.29
C ALA A 215 -29.27 2.83 29.38
N HIS A 216 -30.07 1.78 29.58
CA HIS A 216 -31.31 1.48 28.85
C HIS A 216 -32.45 1.15 29.82
N ASP A 217 -33.62 1.73 29.59
CA ASP A 217 -34.84 1.38 30.30
C ASP A 217 -35.79 0.60 29.34
N PRO A 218 -35.97 -0.71 29.53
CA PRO A 218 -36.85 -1.49 28.64
C PRO A 218 -38.32 -1.01 28.64
N ASN A 219 -38.75 -0.30 29.68
CA ASN A 219 -40.11 0.25 29.76
C ASN A 219 -40.21 1.60 29.00
N LYS A 220 -39.09 2.22 28.69
CA LYS A 220 -39.00 3.46 27.91
C LYS A 220 -37.87 3.35 26.89
N PRO A 221 -37.96 2.44 25.93
CA PRO A 221 -36.81 2.04 25.10
C PRO A 221 -36.28 3.15 24.21
N ARG A 222 -37.12 4.18 23.89
CA ARG A 222 -36.78 5.21 22.90
C ARG A 222 -36.28 4.55 21.61
N HIS A 223 -35.12 4.91 21.10
CA HIS A 223 -34.50 4.29 19.91
C HIS A 223 -33.14 3.64 20.25
N PHE A 224 -32.96 3.21 21.50
CA PHE A 224 -31.66 2.72 21.95
C PHE A 224 -31.21 1.47 21.18
N MET A 225 -32.08 0.49 21.03
CA MET A 225 -31.74 -0.77 20.37
C MET A 225 -31.60 -0.59 18.86
N GLU A 226 -32.43 0.22 18.23
CA GLU A 226 -32.34 0.53 16.79
C GLU A 226 -31.02 1.26 16.46
N VAL A 227 -30.61 2.20 17.30
CA VAL A 227 -29.34 2.91 17.14
C VAL A 227 -28.16 1.99 17.38
N SER A 228 -28.23 1.10 18.39
CA SER A 228 -27.20 0.08 18.66
C SER A 228 -27.07 -0.88 17.48
N ARG A 229 -28.15 -1.38 16.92
CA ARG A 229 -28.17 -2.26 15.74
C ARG A 229 -27.53 -1.55 14.53
N ARG A 230 -27.87 -0.29 14.30
CA ARG A 230 -27.26 0.49 13.24
C ARG A 230 -25.76 0.70 13.45
N LEU A 231 -25.33 0.94 14.69
CA LEU A 231 -23.92 1.14 15.05
C LEU A 231 -23.09 -0.12 14.76
N PHE A 232 -23.49 -1.23 15.35
CA PHE A 232 -22.77 -2.50 15.21
C PHE A 232 -22.90 -3.11 13.81
N GLY A 233 -24.05 -2.91 13.15
CA GLY A 233 -24.26 -3.36 11.77
C GLY A 233 -23.29 -2.70 10.77
N ARG A 234 -22.92 -1.42 10.99
CA ARG A 234 -21.90 -0.75 10.16
C ARG A 234 -20.49 -1.26 10.42
N ALA A 235 -20.24 -1.80 11.62
CA ALA A 235 -18.92 -2.35 11.96
C ALA A 235 -18.66 -3.69 11.25
N GLY A 236 -19.72 -4.46 10.93
CA GLY A 236 -19.55 -5.76 10.28
C GLY A 236 -18.84 -6.76 11.20
N LEU A 237 -19.37 -6.98 12.40
CA LEU A 237 -18.72 -7.74 13.46
C LEU A 237 -18.23 -9.12 13.01
N THR A 238 -16.98 -9.44 13.34
CA THR A 238 -16.41 -10.78 13.25
C THR A 238 -16.78 -11.62 14.47
N LYS A 239 -16.59 -12.95 14.39
CA LYS A 239 -16.83 -13.86 15.54
C LYS A 239 -16.03 -13.46 16.77
N ASN A 240 -14.76 -13.10 16.59
CA ASN A 240 -13.85 -12.71 17.68
C ASN A 240 -14.32 -11.42 18.36
N GLU A 241 -14.73 -10.43 17.56
CA GLU A 241 -15.26 -9.16 18.08
C GLU A 241 -16.58 -9.36 18.82
N LEU A 242 -17.44 -10.23 18.29
CA LEU A 242 -18.70 -10.57 18.94
C LEU A 242 -18.47 -11.24 20.30
N ASP A 243 -17.52 -12.17 20.40
CA ASP A 243 -17.18 -12.85 21.65
C ASP A 243 -16.58 -11.87 22.68
N LEU A 244 -15.74 -10.94 22.22
CA LEU A 244 -15.23 -9.85 23.07
C LEU A 244 -16.38 -9.03 23.66
N LEU A 245 -17.31 -8.58 22.82
CA LEU A 245 -18.46 -7.76 23.21
C LEU A 245 -19.40 -8.51 24.16
N ARG A 246 -19.65 -9.80 23.91
CA ARG A 246 -20.40 -10.66 24.81
C ARG A 246 -19.72 -10.81 26.18
N GLY A 247 -18.38 -10.88 26.18
CA GLY A 247 -17.58 -10.86 27.40
C GLY A 247 -17.76 -9.56 28.22
N VAL A 248 -17.79 -8.41 27.53
CA VAL A 248 -18.09 -7.11 28.14
C VAL A 248 -19.49 -7.09 28.71
N CYS A 249 -20.52 -7.52 27.96
CA CYS A 249 -21.89 -7.61 28.46
C CYS A 249 -22.00 -8.47 29.73
N ALA A 250 -21.33 -9.63 29.73
CA ALA A 250 -21.30 -10.51 30.92
C ALA A 250 -20.66 -9.83 32.14
N ALA A 251 -19.60 -9.05 31.92
CA ALA A 251 -18.91 -8.30 32.98
C ALA A 251 -19.77 -7.13 33.52
N VAL A 252 -20.57 -6.50 32.66
CA VAL A 252 -21.52 -5.45 33.07
C VAL A 252 -22.66 -6.02 33.92
N ILE A 253 -23.25 -7.15 33.49
CA ILE A 253 -24.35 -7.81 34.22
C ILE A 253 -23.86 -8.37 35.55
N CYS A 254 -22.68 -8.99 35.58
CA CYS A 254 -22.09 -9.58 36.78
C CYS A 254 -20.63 -9.20 36.90
N PRO A 255 -20.31 -8.04 37.52
CA PRO A 255 -18.95 -7.55 37.66
C PRO A 255 -18.07 -8.52 38.43
N LYS A 256 -16.99 -8.98 37.81
CA LYS A 256 -15.99 -9.89 38.41
C LYS A 256 -15.02 -9.15 39.35
N ARG A 257 -15.49 -8.17 40.13
CA ARG A 257 -14.64 -7.36 41.04
C ARG A 257 -13.85 -8.20 42.01
N ASP A 258 -14.37 -9.35 42.42
CA ASP A 258 -13.69 -10.26 43.35
C ASP A 258 -12.64 -11.16 42.66
N ARG A 259 -12.55 -11.19 41.32
CA ARG A 259 -11.55 -12.00 40.62
C ARG A 259 -10.19 -11.30 40.42
N ILE A 260 -10.15 -9.97 40.48
CA ILE A 260 -8.89 -9.23 40.29
C ILE A 260 -7.94 -9.42 41.49
N GLY A 261 -8.47 -9.80 42.67
CA GLY A 261 -7.69 -10.10 43.87
C GLY A 261 -7.32 -11.59 44.06
N THR A 262 -8.12 -12.53 43.51
CA THR A 262 -7.99 -13.96 43.87
C THR A 262 -6.81 -14.66 43.18
N LYS A 263 -6.38 -14.26 41.98
CA LYS A 263 -5.16 -14.84 41.37
C LYS A 263 -3.87 -14.41 42.05
N THR A 264 -3.85 -13.22 42.62
CA THR A 264 -2.71 -12.69 43.36
C THR A 264 -2.69 -13.23 44.81
N ARG A 265 -3.88 -13.38 45.44
CA ARG A 265 -4.00 -14.01 46.80
C ARG A 265 -3.67 -15.49 46.76
N GLY A 266 -4.08 -16.25 45.72
CA GLY A 266 -3.74 -17.67 45.60
C GLY A 266 -2.23 -17.91 45.47
N LYS A 267 -1.50 -17.06 44.73
CA LYS A 267 -0.04 -17.14 44.63
C LYS A 267 0.69 -16.68 45.90
N ALA A 268 0.16 -15.70 46.63
CA ALA A 268 0.72 -15.27 47.89
C ALA A 268 0.47 -16.31 49.01
N ALA A 269 -0.74 -16.86 49.10
CA ALA A 269 -1.06 -17.94 50.05
C ALA A 269 -0.27 -19.23 49.77
N MET A 270 0.01 -19.55 48.50
CA MET A 270 0.86 -20.69 48.16
C MET A 270 2.33 -20.45 48.48
N ARG A 271 2.82 -19.20 48.41
CA ARG A 271 4.18 -18.84 48.81
C ARG A 271 4.33 -18.85 50.36
N GLU A 272 3.35 -18.40 51.11
CA GLU A 272 3.35 -18.46 52.58
C GLU A 272 3.26 -19.90 53.11
N GLN A 273 2.47 -20.79 52.44
CA GLN A 273 2.45 -22.21 52.80
C GLN A 273 3.75 -22.94 52.50
N THR A 274 4.48 -22.54 51.44
CA THR A 274 5.78 -23.15 51.07
C THR A 274 6.90 -22.67 51.98
N GLN A 275 6.79 -21.50 52.59
CA GLN A 275 7.76 -20.97 53.57
C GLN A 275 7.57 -21.52 54.98
N ASN A 276 6.34 -22.00 55.30
CA ASN A 276 6.02 -22.56 56.65
C ASN A 276 5.98 -24.10 56.64
N ASP A 277 6.50 -24.79 55.62
CA ASP A 277 6.61 -26.25 55.62
C ASP A 277 7.81 -26.65 56.51
N PRO A 278 7.57 -27.43 57.62
CA PRO A 278 8.63 -27.82 58.57
C PRO A 278 9.76 -28.64 57.94
N LYS A 279 9.61 -29.10 56.70
CA LYS A 279 10.66 -29.81 55.93
C LYS A 279 11.73 -28.90 55.32
N ASN A 280 11.54 -27.58 55.36
CA ASN A 280 12.46 -26.59 54.79
C ASN A 280 13.18 -25.72 55.85
N SER A 281 13.20 -26.17 57.12
CA SER A 281 14.00 -25.49 58.17
C SER A 281 15.48 -25.84 57.94
N PRO A 282 16.39 -24.84 57.90
CA PRO A 282 17.82 -25.10 57.83
C PRO A 282 18.30 -25.77 59.13
N MET A 283 19.10 -26.84 59.00
CA MET A 283 19.77 -27.51 60.12
C MET A 283 20.66 -26.53 60.90
N PRO A 284 20.69 -26.60 62.22
CA PRO A 284 21.60 -25.77 63.05
C PRO A 284 23.03 -26.16 62.70
N PRO A 285 23.96 -25.19 62.79
CA PRO A 285 25.39 -25.47 62.59
C PRO A 285 25.92 -26.36 63.70
N GLU A 286 26.58 -27.46 63.33
CA GLU A 286 27.37 -28.29 64.26
C GLU A 286 28.56 -27.48 64.78
N GLU A 287 28.66 -27.36 66.10
CA GLU A 287 29.83 -26.85 66.79
C GLU A 287 31.05 -27.78 66.57
N ARG A 288 32.10 -27.16 66.01
CA ARG A 288 33.50 -27.56 66.30
C ARG A 288 34.39 -26.33 66.39
#